data_98e3b2e2eabe79fe9fc7748675aff87b
#
_entry.id   98e3b2e2eabe79fe9fc7748675aff87b
#
_cell.length_a   1.000
_cell.length_b   1.000
_cell.length_c   1.000
_cell.angle_alpha   90.00
_cell.angle_beta   90.00
_cell.angle_gamma   90.00
#
_symmetry.space_group_name_H-M   'P 1'
#
loop_
_entity.id
_entity.type
_entity.pdbx_description
1 polymer ?
#
loop_
_entity_poly.entity_id
_entity_poly.type
_entity_poly.pdbx_seq_one_letter_code
_entity_poly.pdbx_strand_id
1 'polypeptide(L)'
;MQAKRLSRKFFHGRALWTLAIGCCLLLGHLLPATSRAESLQDVIRAAQKEGQLNVTWGASTLGGTKGLAAFQEMINKKYNVKVKIAATPGPSMSRMASRILQEQAAGRPSSSDLFVGADVHMPMVYKHNFFLPVNWRSLFAEMPAPAIELGGQIVRIYDGIQGFVYNNKLVRPDEAPRKFEDMFKPKWENRLAATSFATGLDRWTHIVGEEKGVPAVKKFIDQYVKGLIRSTEFEKIANGQYPILAFSSSFGDAIQLQEAGAPIDYSVVVDAPWMTTFYVGIPKNSVHPNAGKLLISLVVSKEGQDILWDTSRDGSHHVKGTKYSAWFQKKYANTNFTEFNAETMIKLEGQLGEIGKKYRSWLKGK
;
A
#
# COMPACT_ATOMS: atom_id res chain seq x y z
N MET A 1 66.40 40.67 20.31
CA MET A 1 67.46 40.58 21.35
C MET A 1 67.60 39.13 21.73
N GLN A 2 68.81 38.58 21.45
CA GLN A 2 69.55 37.45 22.00
C GLN A 2 68.81 36.12 22.08
N ALA A 3 69.07 35.04 21.30
CA ALA A 3 70.31 34.29 21.04
C ALA A 3 71.02 33.69 22.30
N LYS A 4 70.99 32.36 22.33
CA LYS A 4 72.09 31.44 22.80
C LYS A 4 71.57 30.01 22.62
N ARG A 5 72.03 29.23 21.75
CA ARG A 5 73.16 28.42 21.30
C ARG A 5 73.85 27.59 22.41
N LEU A 6 74.12 26.33 21.95
CA LEU A 6 75.16 25.37 22.35
C LEU A 6 74.64 24.29 23.33
N SER A 7 74.98 22.99 23.19
CA SER A 7 76.04 22.30 22.42
C SER A 7 75.81 20.78 22.41
N ARG A 8 76.39 20.15 21.42
CA ARG A 8 76.60 18.71 21.20
C ARG A 8 77.28 18.00 22.37
N LYS A 9 76.95 16.72 22.60
CA LYS A 9 78.00 15.70 22.81
C LYS A 9 77.53 14.36 22.27
N PHE A 10 78.39 13.79 21.44
CA PHE A 10 78.43 12.43 20.93
C PHE A 10 78.76 11.45 22.06
N PHE A 11 78.16 10.25 22.04
CA PHE A 11 78.89 9.05 22.43
C PHE A 11 78.37 7.85 21.62
N HIS A 12 79.35 7.11 21.05
CA HIS A 12 79.23 5.89 20.31
C HIS A 12 79.09 4.71 21.27
N GLY A 13 78.40 3.66 20.84
CA GLY A 13 78.46 2.38 21.53
C GLY A 13 77.55 1.30 20.94
N ARG A 14 78.11 0.52 20.07
CA ARG A 14 77.68 -0.77 19.50
C ARG A 14 76.93 -1.68 20.46
N ALA A 15 75.82 -2.25 20.01
CA ALA A 15 75.55 -3.69 20.14
C ALA A 15 74.48 -4.11 19.11
N LEU A 16 74.91 -4.95 18.23
CA LEU A 16 74.20 -5.64 17.16
C LEU A 16 73.53 -6.93 17.71
N TRP A 17 72.42 -7.26 17.01
CA TRP A 17 71.91 -8.62 16.84
C TRP A 17 71.14 -9.26 18.01
N THR A 18 69.89 -9.43 17.79
CA THR A 18 69.01 -10.61 17.81
C THR A 18 67.61 -10.18 18.20
N LEU A 19 66.67 -10.23 17.26
CA LEU A 19 65.25 -10.57 17.44
C LEU A 19 64.47 -10.29 16.15
N ALA A 20 64.81 -11.03 15.13
CA ALA A 20 64.05 -11.13 13.91
C ALA A 20 63.57 -12.59 13.77
N ILE A 21 62.63 -13.02 14.60
CA ILE A 21 61.81 -14.24 14.43
C ILE A 21 60.65 -14.08 15.43
N GLY A 22 59.51 -13.63 14.99
CA GLY A 22 58.33 -13.54 15.88
C GLY A 22 57.10 -12.77 15.33
N CYS A 23 57.10 -12.43 14.05
CA CYS A 23 55.99 -11.62 13.48
C CYS A 23 55.36 -12.23 12.22
N CYS A 24 55.31 -13.55 12.12
CA CYS A 24 54.74 -14.26 10.96
C CYS A 24 53.70 -15.33 11.29
N LEU A 25 52.84 -15.13 12.31
CA LEU A 25 51.76 -16.11 12.58
C LEU A 25 50.46 -15.48 13.11
N LEU A 26 50.12 -14.24 12.71
CA LEU A 26 48.79 -13.65 12.99
C LEU A 26 48.19 -13.02 11.74
N LEU A 27 48.49 -13.52 10.54
CA LEU A 27 47.67 -13.37 9.36
C LEU A 27 46.60 -14.47 9.38
N GLY A 28 45.89 -14.58 10.49
CA GLY A 28 44.69 -15.39 10.62
C GLY A 28 43.58 -14.79 9.80
N HIS A 29 43.41 -15.31 8.58
CA HIS A 29 42.17 -15.43 7.82
C HIS A 29 41.07 -14.39 8.10
N LEU A 30 41.22 -13.16 7.67
CA LEU A 30 40.12 -12.34 7.22
C LEU A 30 39.64 -12.91 5.88
N LEU A 31 39.03 -14.10 5.91
CA LEU A 31 38.13 -14.51 4.84
C LEU A 31 37.00 -13.46 4.84
N PRO A 32 36.72 -12.79 3.70
CA PRO A 32 35.55 -11.98 3.63
C PRO A 32 34.39 -12.90 4.01
N ALA A 33 33.66 -12.54 5.06
CA ALA A 33 32.40 -13.21 5.37
C ALA A 33 31.54 -13.07 4.08
N THR A 34 31.51 -14.15 3.31
CA THR A 34 30.57 -14.22 2.16
C THR A 34 29.21 -14.01 2.77
N SER A 35 28.65 -12.84 2.55
CA SER A 35 27.29 -12.51 2.94
C SER A 35 26.39 -13.57 2.31
N ARG A 36 26.10 -14.61 3.06
CA ARG A 36 25.18 -15.66 2.62
C ARG A 36 23.83 -14.99 2.41
N ALA A 37 23.30 -15.12 1.21
CA ALA A 37 21.96 -14.62 0.92
C ALA A 37 20.98 -15.21 1.95
N GLU A 38 20.10 -14.36 2.48
CA GLU A 38 19.06 -14.75 3.44
C GLU A 38 18.22 -15.89 2.84
N SER A 39 18.06 -16.98 3.57
CA SER A 39 17.23 -18.11 3.15
C SER A 39 15.85 -18.06 3.80
N LEU A 40 14.87 -18.74 3.19
CA LEU A 40 13.53 -18.88 3.78
C LEU A 40 13.60 -19.50 5.19
N GLN A 41 14.49 -20.45 5.43
CA GLN A 41 14.69 -21.06 6.76
C GLN A 41 15.21 -20.05 7.79
N ASP A 42 16.06 -19.10 7.36
CA ASP A 42 16.52 -18.04 8.24
C ASP A 42 15.36 -17.11 8.63
N VAL A 43 14.51 -16.74 7.66
CA VAL A 43 13.29 -15.95 7.88
C VAL A 43 12.34 -16.67 8.84
N ILE A 44 12.08 -17.97 8.64
CA ILE A 44 11.18 -18.76 9.50
C ILE A 44 11.73 -18.82 10.94
N ARG A 45 13.04 -19.10 11.12
CA ARG A 45 13.65 -19.12 12.46
C ARG A 45 13.60 -17.76 13.15
N ALA A 46 13.82 -16.69 12.40
CA ALA A 46 13.74 -15.33 12.93
C ALA A 46 12.30 -14.95 13.29
N ALA A 47 11.32 -15.25 12.45
CA ALA A 47 9.90 -15.03 12.74
C ALA A 47 9.41 -15.81 13.97
N GLN A 48 9.90 -17.05 14.16
CA GLN A 48 9.62 -17.83 15.37
C GLN A 48 10.16 -17.15 16.63
N LYS A 49 11.35 -16.51 16.56
CA LYS A 49 11.93 -15.74 17.67
C LYS A 49 11.17 -14.43 17.91
N GLU A 50 10.72 -13.76 16.86
CA GLU A 50 9.88 -12.57 16.93
C GLU A 50 8.56 -12.89 17.63
N GLY A 51 7.96 -14.04 17.35
CA GLY A 51 6.76 -14.57 18.03
C GLY A 51 5.49 -13.76 17.84
N GLN A 52 5.59 -12.57 17.26
CA GLN A 52 4.47 -11.66 17.01
C GLN A 52 4.68 -10.80 15.78
N LEU A 53 3.58 -10.18 15.32
CA LEU A 53 3.54 -9.15 14.30
C LEU A 53 2.54 -8.08 14.75
N ASN A 54 3.01 -6.87 14.98
CA ASN A 54 2.16 -5.77 15.39
C ASN A 54 1.81 -4.90 14.20
N VAL A 55 0.51 -4.72 13.95
CA VAL A 55 0.04 -3.92 12.82
C VAL A 55 -0.93 -2.85 13.28
N THR A 56 -0.75 -1.63 12.79
CA THR A 56 -1.62 -0.50 13.06
C THR A 56 -2.14 0.04 11.73
N TRP A 57 -3.41 -0.26 11.43
CA TRP A 57 -4.05 0.11 10.17
C TRP A 57 -5.58 0.20 10.29
N GLY A 58 -6.29 0.46 9.19
CA GLY A 58 -7.77 0.50 9.18
C GLY A 58 -8.38 -0.84 9.59
N ALA A 59 -9.50 -0.79 10.30
CA ALA A 59 -10.12 -1.98 10.88
C ALA A 59 -10.52 -3.07 9.86
N SER A 60 -10.80 -2.69 8.60
CA SER A 60 -11.15 -3.61 7.51
C SER A 60 -9.93 -4.13 6.72
N THR A 61 -8.73 -3.62 6.97
CA THR A 61 -7.52 -4.00 6.21
C THR A 61 -7.27 -5.51 6.28
N LEU A 62 -6.99 -6.14 5.13
CA LEU A 62 -6.79 -7.58 4.97
C LEU A 62 -7.96 -8.43 5.51
N GLY A 63 -9.20 -7.98 5.29
CA GLY A 63 -10.39 -8.69 5.74
C GLY A 63 -10.73 -8.53 7.23
N GLY A 64 -10.11 -7.53 7.88
CA GLY A 64 -10.35 -7.20 9.27
C GLY A 64 -9.99 -8.34 10.23
N THR A 65 -10.72 -8.44 11.34
CA THR A 65 -10.46 -9.46 12.38
C THR A 65 -10.54 -10.90 11.82
N LYS A 66 -11.51 -11.19 10.94
CA LYS A 66 -11.67 -12.52 10.34
C LYS A 66 -10.52 -12.86 9.42
N GLY A 67 -10.15 -11.94 8.53
CA GLY A 67 -9.02 -12.13 7.61
C GLY A 67 -7.69 -12.32 8.36
N LEU A 68 -7.43 -11.49 9.34
CA LEU A 68 -6.20 -11.58 10.14
C LEU A 68 -6.11 -12.88 10.95
N ALA A 69 -7.22 -13.37 11.51
CA ALA A 69 -7.25 -14.67 12.17
C ALA A 69 -6.92 -15.83 11.20
N ALA A 70 -7.50 -15.81 9.99
CA ALA A 70 -7.20 -16.79 8.96
C ALA A 70 -5.74 -16.72 8.48
N PHE A 71 -5.18 -15.53 8.28
CA PHE A 71 -3.78 -15.36 7.95
C PHE A 71 -2.85 -15.84 9.06
N GLN A 72 -3.15 -15.56 10.33
CA GLN A 72 -2.37 -16.07 11.46
C GLN A 72 -2.35 -17.59 11.51
N GLU A 73 -3.51 -18.22 11.33
CA GLU A 73 -3.61 -19.68 11.28
C GLU A 73 -2.78 -20.25 10.12
N MET A 74 -2.90 -19.65 8.93
CA MET A 74 -2.17 -20.07 7.74
C MET A 74 -0.65 -19.92 7.92
N ILE A 75 -0.14 -18.79 8.45
CA ILE A 75 1.28 -18.60 8.76
C ILE A 75 1.76 -19.72 9.66
N ASN A 76 1.07 -19.93 10.77
CA ASN A 76 1.47 -20.89 11.80
C ASN A 76 1.49 -22.32 11.27
N LYS A 77 0.50 -22.69 10.46
CA LYS A 77 0.41 -23.99 9.82
C LYS A 77 1.45 -24.19 8.73
N LYS A 78 1.57 -23.27 7.78
CA LYS A 78 2.45 -23.39 6.60
C LYS A 78 3.91 -23.42 6.98
N TYR A 79 4.33 -22.60 7.93
CA TYR A 79 5.75 -22.44 8.31
C TYR A 79 6.10 -23.12 9.63
N ASN A 80 5.14 -23.80 10.27
CA ASN A 80 5.32 -24.44 11.58
C ASN A 80 5.91 -23.51 12.63
N VAL A 81 5.34 -22.31 12.75
CA VAL A 81 5.75 -21.27 13.71
C VAL A 81 4.59 -20.91 14.66
N LYS A 82 4.89 -20.13 15.70
CA LYS A 82 3.90 -19.58 16.63
C LYS A 82 4.00 -18.05 16.60
N VAL A 83 3.45 -17.43 15.55
CA VAL A 83 3.39 -15.97 15.40
C VAL A 83 1.98 -15.51 15.72
N LYS A 84 1.86 -14.52 16.61
CA LYS A 84 0.60 -13.85 16.93
C LYS A 84 0.51 -12.54 16.14
N ILE A 85 -0.57 -12.33 15.40
CA ILE A 85 -0.85 -11.04 14.75
C ILE A 85 -1.67 -10.18 15.71
N ALA A 86 -1.08 -9.08 16.18
CA ALA A 86 -1.74 -8.09 17.05
C ALA A 86 -2.11 -6.88 16.21
N ALA A 87 -3.40 -6.70 15.91
CA ALA A 87 -3.92 -5.57 15.14
C ALA A 87 -4.51 -4.50 16.05
N THR A 88 -4.08 -3.26 15.85
CA THR A 88 -4.63 -2.09 16.51
C THR A 88 -5.30 -1.19 15.48
N PRO A 89 -6.56 -0.77 15.67
CA PRO A 89 -7.19 0.21 14.81
C PRO A 89 -6.34 1.49 14.73
N GLY A 90 -5.96 1.85 13.52
CA GLY A 90 -5.06 2.98 13.25
C GLY A 90 -5.78 4.17 12.63
N PRO A 91 -5.06 5.28 12.47
CA PRO A 91 -5.54 6.44 11.73
C PRO A 91 -5.62 6.14 10.22
N SER A 92 -5.98 7.15 9.41
CA SER A 92 -5.92 7.02 7.95
C SER A 92 -4.50 6.64 7.47
N MET A 93 -4.41 5.97 6.31
CA MET A 93 -3.15 5.56 5.69
C MET A 93 -2.12 6.70 5.62
N SER A 94 -2.55 7.92 5.23
CA SER A 94 -1.67 9.09 5.16
C SER A 94 -1.09 9.48 6.53
N ARG A 95 -1.92 9.46 7.59
CA ARG A 95 -1.45 9.76 8.95
C ARG A 95 -0.53 8.66 9.47
N MET A 96 -0.82 7.42 9.12
CA MET A 96 0.03 6.29 9.49
C MET A 96 1.40 6.38 8.83
N ALA A 97 1.45 6.66 7.52
CA ALA A 97 2.70 6.89 6.81
C ALA A 97 3.52 8.02 7.46
N SER A 98 2.89 9.17 7.73
CA SER A 98 3.56 10.30 8.40
C SER A 98 4.10 9.92 9.77
N ARG A 99 3.34 9.15 10.56
CA ARG A 99 3.76 8.69 11.88
C ARG A 99 5.00 7.80 11.81
N ILE A 100 4.98 6.78 10.95
CA ILE A 100 6.12 5.85 10.81
C ILE A 100 7.35 6.58 10.29
N LEU A 101 7.19 7.55 9.34
CA LEU A 101 8.30 8.40 8.88
C LEU A 101 8.92 9.21 10.01
N GLN A 102 8.11 9.78 10.90
CA GLN A 102 8.59 10.52 12.07
C GLN A 102 9.32 9.59 13.06
N GLU A 103 8.82 8.39 13.27
CA GLU A 103 9.45 7.36 14.10
C GLU A 103 10.81 6.95 13.53
N GLN A 104 10.89 6.72 12.22
CA GLN A 104 12.14 6.40 11.53
C GLN A 104 13.16 7.55 11.62
N ALA A 105 12.73 8.78 11.35
CA ALA A 105 13.60 9.95 11.45
C ALA A 105 14.13 10.19 12.86
N ALA A 106 13.36 9.80 13.89
CA ALA A 106 13.74 9.88 15.30
C ALA A 106 14.54 8.66 15.79
N GLY A 107 14.90 7.70 14.91
CA GLY A 107 15.59 6.46 15.28
C GLY A 107 14.79 5.55 16.21
N ARG A 108 13.46 5.69 16.25
CA ARG A 108 12.56 4.89 17.10
C ARG A 108 12.03 3.68 16.33
N PRO A 109 11.69 2.58 17.03
CA PRO A 109 10.96 1.47 16.44
C PRO A 109 9.66 1.93 15.79
N SER A 110 9.27 1.26 14.71
CA SER A 110 7.99 1.52 14.04
C SER A 110 6.82 1.08 14.92
N SER A 111 5.79 1.92 15.00
CA SER A 111 4.54 1.59 15.68
C SER A 111 3.68 0.57 14.91
N SER A 112 4.10 0.19 13.71
CA SER A 112 3.50 -0.88 12.92
C SER A 112 4.59 -1.60 12.15
N ASP A 113 4.64 -2.92 12.23
CA ASP A 113 5.63 -3.73 11.51
C ASP A 113 5.39 -3.77 10.00
N LEU A 114 4.17 -3.48 9.58
CA LEU A 114 3.79 -3.35 8.18
C LEU A 114 3.07 -2.03 7.94
N PHE A 115 3.26 -1.47 6.75
CA PHE A 115 2.44 -0.38 6.24
C PHE A 115 1.64 -0.86 5.05
N VAL A 116 0.32 -0.67 5.10
CA VAL A 116 -0.57 -0.86 3.94
C VAL A 116 -1.01 0.52 3.45
N GLY A 117 -0.85 0.76 2.17
CA GLY A 117 -1.20 2.04 1.55
C GLY A 117 -1.67 1.89 0.11
N ALA A 118 -2.50 2.83 -0.34
CA ALA A 118 -2.85 2.95 -1.75
C ALA A 118 -1.69 3.59 -2.53
N ASP A 119 -1.74 3.45 -3.84
CA ASP A 119 -0.80 4.00 -4.80
C ASP A 119 -0.46 5.48 -4.58
N VAL A 120 -1.44 6.29 -4.15
CA VAL A 120 -1.26 7.72 -3.83
C VAL A 120 -0.23 7.99 -2.73
N HIS A 121 0.09 7.00 -1.91
CA HIS A 121 1.08 7.14 -0.83
C HIS A 121 2.51 6.80 -1.29
N MET A 122 2.66 6.16 -2.45
CA MET A 122 3.94 5.62 -2.91
C MET A 122 4.99 6.70 -3.21
N PRO A 123 4.65 7.89 -3.78
CA PRO A 123 5.63 8.95 -3.96
C PRO A 123 6.29 9.38 -2.65
N MET A 124 5.50 9.57 -1.60
CA MET A 124 6.01 9.97 -0.29
C MET A 124 6.92 8.92 0.33
N VAL A 125 6.48 7.66 0.35
CA VAL A 125 7.26 6.57 0.99
C VAL A 125 8.53 6.24 0.21
N TYR A 126 8.49 6.33 -1.13
CA TYR A 126 9.66 6.15 -1.98
C TYR A 126 10.71 7.25 -1.75
N LYS A 127 10.29 8.50 -1.77
CA LYS A 127 11.16 9.68 -1.59
C LYS A 127 11.94 9.64 -0.26
N HIS A 128 11.34 9.09 0.78
CA HIS A 128 11.96 8.98 2.10
C HIS A 128 12.67 7.64 2.35
N ASN A 129 12.82 6.80 1.32
CA ASN A 129 13.49 5.51 1.43
C ASN A 129 12.98 4.67 2.63
N PHE A 130 11.67 4.58 2.72
CA PHE A 130 10.91 4.17 3.90
C PHE A 130 10.97 2.67 4.17
N PHE A 131 10.90 1.84 3.10
CA PHE A 131 10.76 0.40 3.24
C PHE A 131 12.06 -0.38 3.16
N LEU A 132 12.07 -1.52 3.81
CA LEU A 132 13.09 -2.55 3.69
C LEU A 132 12.98 -3.22 2.31
N PRO A 133 14.03 -3.19 1.46
CA PRO A 133 14.04 -3.95 0.23
C PRO A 133 14.23 -5.45 0.56
N VAL A 134 13.41 -6.31 -0.06
CA VAL A 134 13.43 -7.76 0.13
C VAL A 134 13.57 -8.45 -1.21
N ASN A 135 14.48 -9.42 -1.31
CA ASN A 135 14.57 -10.28 -2.48
C ASN A 135 13.48 -11.37 -2.41
N TRP A 136 12.23 -10.95 -2.68
CA TRP A 136 11.04 -11.78 -2.50
C TRP A 136 11.13 -13.12 -3.22
N ARG A 137 11.58 -13.12 -4.47
CA ARG A 137 11.58 -14.35 -5.28
C ARG A 137 12.70 -15.34 -4.90
N SER A 138 13.77 -14.88 -4.26
CA SER A 138 14.76 -15.80 -3.70
C SER A 138 14.26 -16.48 -2.44
N LEU A 139 13.36 -15.82 -1.69
CA LEU A 139 12.75 -16.36 -0.46
C LEU A 139 11.49 -17.17 -0.77
N PHE A 140 10.66 -16.68 -1.70
CA PHE A 140 9.34 -17.23 -2.02
C PHE A 140 9.21 -17.31 -3.55
N ALA A 141 9.67 -18.41 -4.14
CA ALA A 141 9.77 -18.56 -5.60
C ALA A 141 8.42 -18.41 -6.34
N GLU A 142 7.32 -18.76 -5.68
CA GLU A 142 5.96 -18.68 -6.21
C GLU A 142 5.35 -17.27 -6.18
N MET A 143 6.01 -16.27 -5.56
CA MET A 143 5.47 -14.91 -5.56
C MET A 143 5.34 -14.35 -6.97
N PRO A 144 4.16 -13.79 -7.32
CA PRO A 144 3.93 -13.23 -8.65
C PRO A 144 4.90 -12.06 -8.94
N ALA A 145 5.71 -12.16 -9.98
CA ALA A 145 6.66 -11.09 -10.33
C ALA A 145 5.97 -9.71 -10.51
N PRO A 146 4.76 -9.60 -11.12
CA PRO A 146 4.06 -8.33 -11.25
C PRO A 146 3.58 -7.71 -9.93
N ALA A 147 3.56 -8.48 -8.84
CA ALA A 147 3.21 -7.95 -7.52
C ALA A 147 4.38 -7.22 -6.83
N ILE A 148 5.63 -7.45 -7.28
CA ILE A 148 6.83 -6.92 -6.63
C ILE A 148 7.24 -5.62 -7.33
N GLU A 149 7.26 -4.52 -6.61
CA GLU A 149 7.60 -3.20 -7.17
C GLU A 149 8.70 -2.49 -6.35
N LEU A 150 9.27 -1.44 -6.91
CA LEU A 150 10.32 -0.60 -6.33
C LEU A 150 11.50 -1.41 -5.76
N GLY A 151 12.01 -2.38 -6.54
CA GLY A 151 13.15 -3.19 -6.12
C GLY A 151 12.87 -4.07 -4.90
N GLY A 152 11.62 -4.52 -4.73
CA GLY A 152 11.21 -5.38 -3.63
C GLY A 152 10.84 -4.65 -2.34
N GLN A 153 10.75 -3.32 -2.37
CA GLN A 153 10.36 -2.52 -1.21
C GLN A 153 8.86 -2.62 -0.90
N ILE A 154 8.04 -2.83 -1.93
CA ILE A 154 6.59 -2.96 -1.79
C ILE A 154 6.07 -4.14 -2.59
N VAL A 155 4.94 -4.66 -2.13
CA VAL A 155 4.22 -5.75 -2.78
C VAL A 155 2.77 -5.35 -2.97
N ARG A 156 2.25 -5.47 -4.20
CA ARG A 156 0.85 -5.27 -4.55
C ARG A 156 0.01 -6.38 -3.93
N ILE A 157 -1.05 -6.02 -3.22
CA ILE A 157 -1.88 -6.97 -2.48
C ILE A 157 -3.30 -7.10 -3.00
N TYR A 158 -3.91 -6.00 -3.41
CA TYR A 158 -5.24 -6.02 -4.03
C TYR A 158 -5.51 -4.77 -4.85
N ASP A 159 -6.57 -4.83 -5.66
CA ASP A 159 -6.99 -3.80 -6.60
C ASP A 159 -8.28 -3.15 -6.12
N GLY A 160 -8.37 -1.83 -6.20
CA GLY A 160 -9.58 -1.05 -5.98
C GLY A 160 -10.15 -0.57 -7.31
N ILE A 161 -11.11 -1.30 -7.87
CA ILE A 161 -11.81 -0.88 -9.09
C ILE A 161 -12.58 0.40 -8.82
N GLN A 162 -12.41 1.42 -9.65
CA GLN A 162 -13.06 2.71 -9.47
C GLN A 162 -14.41 2.77 -10.20
N GLY A 163 -15.39 3.35 -9.52
CA GLY A 163 -16.72 3.51 -10.10
C GLY A 163 -17.69 4.20 -9.18
N PHE A 164 -18.96 3.92 -9.41
CA PHE A 164 -20.09 4.53 -8.71
C PHE A 164 -20.74 3.48 -7.82
N VAL A 165 -21.08 3.86 -6.58
CA VAL A 165 -21.92 3.08 -5.69
C VAL A 165 -23.27 3.79 -5.58
N TYR A 166 -24.37 3.09 -5.78
CA TYR A 166 -25.67 3.69 -5.83
C TYR A 166 -26.74 2.88 -5.09
N ASN A 167 -27.81 3.57 -4.67
CA ASN A 167 -28.98 2.95 -4.08
C ASN A 167 -29.89 2.41 -5.19
N ASN A 168 -30.07 1.10 -5.30
CA ASN A 168 -30.85 0.47 -6.37
C ASN A 168 -32.39 0.61 -6.22
N LYS A 169 -32.89 1.21 -5.13
CA LYS A 169 -34.27 1.64 -5.00
C LYS A 169 -34.50 3.04 -5.57
N LEU A 170 -33.47 3.87 -5.63
CA LEU A 170 -33.53 5.27 -6.11
C LEU A 170 -32.97 5.44 -7.53
N VAL A 171 -32.08 4.53 -7.93
CA VAL A 171 -31.43 4.53 -9.25
C VAL A 171 -31.70 3.18 -9.88
N ARG A 172 -32.46 3.16 -10.96
CA ARG A 172 -32.75 1.92 -11.69
C ARG A 172 -31.46 1.42 -12.38
N PRO A 173 -31.31 0.10 -12.62
CA PRO A 173 -30.11 -0.44 -13.27
C PRO A 173 -29.82 0.16 -14.65
N ASP A 174 -30.86 0.51 -15.43
CA ASP A 174 -30.73 1.16 -16.74
C ASP A 174 -30.36 2.66 -16.65
N GLU A 175 -30.48 3.25 -15.47
CA GLU A 175 -30.12 4.65 -15.18
C GLU A 175 -28.79 4.77 -14.41
N ALA A 176 -28.23 3.65 -13.96
CA ALA A 176 -26.98 3.65 -13.22
C ALA A 176 -25.86 4.32 -14.03
N PRO A 177 -25.09 5.24 -13.42
CA PRO A 177 -24.04 5.95 -14.14
C PRO A 177 -22.96 4.95 -14.56
N ARG A 178 -22.53 5.05 -15.79
CA ARG A 178 -21.41 4.29 -16.37
C ARG A 178 -20.29 5.18 -16.89
N LYS A 179 -20.62 6.46 -17.10
CA LYS A 179 -19.69 7.53 -17.46
C LYS A 179 -19.81 8.64 -16.46
N PHE A 180 -18.78 9.46 -16.33
CA PHE A 180 -18.82 10.60 -15.42
C PHE A 180 -19.97 11.56 -15.74
N GLU A 181 -20.19 11.80 -17.02
CA GLU A 181 -21.24 12.69 -17.52
C GLU A 181 -22.68 12.17 -17.27
N ASP A 182 -22.87 10.87 -17.02
CA ASP A 182 -24.18 10.30 -16.69
C ASP A 182 -24.77 10.87 -15.39
N MET A 183 -23.91 11.43 -14.54
CA MET A 183 -24.32 12.13 -13.33
C MET A 183 -24.86 13.55 -13.58
N PHE A 184 -24.71 14.10 -14.80
CA PHE A 184 -25.13 15.48 -15.13
C PHE A 184 -26.59 15.56 -15.60
N LYS A 185 -27.46 14.81 -14.92
CA LYS A 185 -28.90 14.84 -15.18
C LYS A 185 -29.59 15.76 -14.16
N PRO A 186 -30.59 16.56 -14.56
CA PRO A 186 -31.28 17.50 -13.65
C PRO A 186 -31.77 16.85 -12.35
N LYS A 187 -32.23 15.60 -12.42
CA LYS A 187 -32.71 14.86 -11.23
C LYS A 187 -31.64 14.61 -10.17
N TRP A 188 -30.36 14.77 -10.50
CA TRP A 188 -29.24 14.58 -9.59
C TRP A 188 -28.66 15.86 -9.01
N GLU A 189 -29.15 17.04 -9.47
CA GLU A 189 -28.65 18.32 -8.97
C GLU A 189 -28.77 18.42 -7.45
N ASN A 190 -27.66 18.80 -6.80
CA ASN A 190 -27.54 18.93 -5.35
C ASN A 190 -28.04 17.71 -4.55
N ARG A 191 -27.74 16.49 -5.04
CA ARG A 191 -28.21 15.24 -4.42
C ARG A 191 -27.10 14.19 -4.25
N LEU A 192 -25.98 14.32 -4.97
CA LEU A 192 -24.95 13.28 -5.01
C LEU A 192 -23.96 13.41 -3.86
N ALA A 193 -23.34 12.28 -3.50
CA ALA A 193 -22.20 12.25 -2.59
C ALA A 193 -20.87 12.18 -3.35
N ALA A 194 -19.85 12.78 -2.76
CA ALA A 194 -18.46 12.58 -3.14
C ALA A 194 -17.63 12.27 -1.89
N THR A 195 -16.39 11.78 -2.08
CA THR A 195 -15.43 11.68 -0.98
C THR A 195 -14.69 13.02 -0.83
N SER A 196 -14.19 13.29 0.38
CA SER A 196 -13.32 14.45 0.62
C SER A 196 -11.93 14.31 -0.05
N PHE A 197 -11.65 13.12 -0.58
CA PHE A 197 -10.41 12.83 -1.30
C PHE A 197 -10.60 13.11 -2.78
N ALA A 198 -9.70 13.87 -3.40
CA ALA A 198 -9.75 14.11 -4.83
C ALA A 198 -9.30 12.91 -5.68
N THR A 199 -8.90 11.82 -5.05
CA THR A 199 -8.18 10.68 -5.66
C THR A 199 -8.91 10.01 -6.83
N GLY A 200 -10.22 10.04 -6.90
CA GLY A 200 -10.94 9.53 -8.08
C GLY A 200 -11.03 10.57 -9.19
N LEU A 201 -11.30 11.80 -8.80
CA LEU A 201 -11.50 12.93 -9.72
C LEU A 201 -10.21 13.34 -10.43
N ASP A 202 -9.07 13.32 -9.73
CA ASP A 202 -7.76 13.67 -10.29
C ASP A 202 -7.30 12.66 -11.34
N ARG A 203 -7.45 11.36 -11.07
CA ARG A 203 -7.07 10.31 -12.03
C ARG A 203 -7.97 10.28 -13.24
N TRP A 204 -9.28 10.41 -13.05
CA TRP A 204 -10.20 10.54 -14.18
C TRP A 204 -9.81 11.74 -15.06
N THR A 205 -9.53 12.89 -14.46
CA THR A 205 -9.05 14.08 -15.17
C THR A 205 -7.76 13.84 -15.94
N HIS A 206 -6.80 13.14 -15.32
CA HIS A 206 -5.55 12.78 -16.00
C HIS A 206 -5.79 11.90 -17.24
N ILE A 207 -6.69 10.92 -17.13
CA ILE A 207 -6.98 9.99 -18.24
C ILE A 207 -7.69 10.70 -19.40
N VAL A 208 -8.67 11.55 -19.10
CA VAL A 208 -9.48 12.24 -20.14
C VAL A 208 -8.86 13.56 -20.61
N GLY A 209 -7.78 14.02 -19.99
CA GLY A 209 -7.13 15.32 -20.23
C GLY A 209 -7.73 16.46 -19.39
N GLU A 210 -6.88 17.40 -18.98
CA GLU A 210 -7.28 18.52 -18.11
C GLU A 210 -8.30 19.47 -18.77
N GLU A 211 -8.21 19.68 -20.07
CA GLU A 211 -9.14 20.51 -20.83
C GLU A 211 -10.58 20.03 -20.69
N LYS A 212 -10.82 18.72 -20.75
CA LYS A 212 -12.12 18.10 -20.52
C LYS A 212 -12.42 17.91 -19.04
N GLY A 213 -11.45 17.39 -18.30
CA GLY A 213 -11.66 16.91 -16.93
C GLY A 213 -11.91 18.03 -15.92
N VAL A 214 -11.13 19.12 -15.98
CA VAL A 214 -11.23 20.21 -15.00
C VAL A 214 -12.59 20.89 -15.02
N PRO A 215 -13.15 21.31 -16.18
CA PRO A 215 -14.49 21.89 -16.22
C PRO A 215 -15.59 20.91 -15.78
N ALA A 216 -15.50 19.64 -16.18
CA ALA A 216 -16.49 18.63 -15.80
C ALA A 216 -16.50 18.38 -14.29
N VAL A 217 -15.33 18.26 -13.65
CA VAL A 217 -15.21 18.10 -12.19
C VAL A 217 -15.70 19.34 -11.46
N LYS A 218 -15.41 20.55 -11.97
CA LYS A 218 -15.93 21.81 -11.41
C LYS A 218 -17.44 21.81 -11.41
N LYS A 219 -18.05 21.51 -12.57
CA LYS A 219 -19.50 21.40 -12.72
C LYS A 219 -20.10 20.38 -11.77
N PHE A 220 -19.48 19.19 -11.66
CA PHE A 220 -19.92 18.14 -10.75
C PHE A 220 -19.95 18.61 -9.30
N ILE A 221 -18.85 19.19 -8.83
CA ILE A 221 -18.75 19.67 -7.45
C ILE A 221 -19.77 20.79 -7.18
N ASP A 222 -19.86 21.77 -8.06
CA ASP A 222 -20.71 22.95 -7.83
C ASP A 222 -22.21 22.63 -7.86
N GLN A 223 -22.64 21.80 -8.83
CA GLN A 223 -24.07 21.63 -9.14
C GLN A 223 -24.65 20.31 -8.60
N TYR A 224 -23.84 19.24 -8.46
CA TYR A 224 -24.37 17.92 -8.18
C TYR A 224 -24.02 17.39 -6.79
N VAL A 225 -22.86 17.78 -6.21
CA VAL A 225 -22.44 17.33 -4.90
C VAL A 225 -23.22 18.06 -3.80
N LYS A 226 -24.01 17.29 -3.03
CA LYS A 226 -24.72 17.77 -1.85
C LYS A 226 -23.86 17.64 -0.58
N GLY A 227 -23.02 16.61 -0.51
CA GLY A 227 -22.23 16.38 0.70
C GLY A 227 -21.11 15.40 0.51
N LEU A 228 -20.21 15.39 1.49
CA LEU A 228 -19.04 14.53 1.53
C LEU A 228 -19.25 13.38 2.50
N ILE A 229 -18.88 12.18 2.06
CA ILE A 229 -18.91 10.97 2.90
C ILE A 229 -17.55 10.25 2.82
N ARG A 230 -17.28 9.40 3.77
CA ARG A 230 -16.14 8.48 3.68
C ARG A 230 -16.46 7.35 2.69
N SER A 231 -15.44 6.78 2.07
CA SER A 231 -15.59 5.64 1.14
C SER A 231 -16.13 4.36 1.81
N THR A 232 -16.23 4.33 3.13
CA THR A 232 -16.79 3.21 3.92
C THR A 232 -18.17 3.53 4.52
N GLU A 233 -18.73 4.74 4.32
CA GLU A 233 -20.05 5.15 4.86
C GLU A 233 -21.17 4.82 3.86
N PHE A 234 -21.20 3.59 3.35
CA PHE A 234 -22.22 3.16 2.37
C PHE A 234 -23.63 3.05 2.97
N GLU A 235 -23.77 3.03 4.29
CA GLU A 235 -25.09 3.15 4.95
C GLU A 235 -25.82 4.43 4.55
N LYS A 236 -25.12 5.51 4.23
CA LYS A 236 -25.72 6.76 3.74
C LYS A 236 -26.27 6.64 2.31
N ILE A 237 -25.73 5.71 1.53
CA ILE A 237 -26.27 5.34 0.23
C ILE A 237 -27.44 4.38 0.42
N ALA A 238 -27.27 3.34 1.24
CA ALA A 238 -28.28 2.32 1.49
C ALA A 238 -29.61 2.91 2.06
N ASN A 239 -29.51 3.86 2.98
CA ASN A 239 -30.69 4.50 3.58
C ASN A 239 -31.31 5.62 2.68
N GLY A 240 -30.69 5.90 1.51
CA GLY A 240 -31.22 6.87 0.56
C GLY A 240 -30.89 8.33 0.86
N GLN A 241 -30.02 8.62 1.81
CA GLN A 241 -29.55 9.99 2.05
C GLN A 241 -28.91 10.59 0.79
N TYR A 242 -28.15 9.76 0.07
CA TYR A 242 -27.61 10.08 -1.25
C TYR A 242 -27.94 8.95 -2.22
N PRO A 243 -28.44 9.23 -3.42
CA PRO A 243 -28.71 8.20 -4.42
C PRO A 243 -27.44 7.56 -5.00
N ILE A 244 -26.33 8.32 -5.12
CA ILE A 244 -25.10 7.89 -5.76
C ILE A 244 -23.90 8.48 -5.01
N LEU A 245 -22.86 7.66 -4.78
CA LEU A 245 -21.51 8.09 -4.45
C LEU A 245 -20.63 7.99 -5.69
N ALA A 246 -19.97 9.08 -6.05
CA ALA A 246 -19.03 9.12 -7.16
C ALA A 246 -17.64 8.68 -6.75
N PHE A 247 -17.02 7.87 -7.58
CA PHE A 247 -15.63 7.41 -7.48
C PHE A 247 -15.26 6.77 -6.14
N SER A 248 -15.79 5.58 -5.91
CA SER A 248 -15.33 4.71 -4.84
C SER A 248 -14.46 3.58 -5.39
N SER A 249 -13.40 3.23 -4.66
CA SER A 249 -12.57 2.04 -4.90
C SER A 249 -12.95 0.87 -3.99
N SER A 250 -13.94 1.03 -3.11
CA SER A 250 -14.33 0.03 -2.11
C SER A 250 -15.46 -0.86 -2.62
N PHE A 251 -15.29 -1.47 -3.80
CA PHE A 251 -16.30 -2.37 -4.35
C PHE A 251 -16.48 -3.63 -3.51
N GLY A 252 -15.45 -4.12 -2.84
CA GLY A 252 -15.56 -5.24 -1.91
C GLY A 252 -16.59 -4.97 -0.81
N ASP A 253 -16.53 -3.80 -0.19
CA ASP A 253 -17.51 -3.38 0.82
C ASP A 253 -18.94 -3.28 0.23
N ALA A 254 -19.07 -2.74 -0.99
CA ALA A 254 -20.37 -2.64 -1.67
C ALA A 254 -20.95 -4.03 -1.99
N ILE A 255 -20.12 -4.97 -2.45
CA ILE A 255 -20.53 -6.36 -2.72
C ILE A 255 -21.01 -7.06 -1.44
N GLN A 256 -20.28 -6.91 -0.33
CA GLN A 256 -20.66 -7.50 0.96
C GLN A 256 -22.01 -6.95 1.45
N LEU A 257 -22.23 -5.65 1.34
CA LEU A 257 -23.51 -5.04 1.72
C LEU A 257 -24.66 -5.48 0.81
N GLN A 258 -24.42 -5.62 -0.49
CA GLN A 258 -25.41 -6.16 -1.44
C GLN A 258 -25.77 -7.61 -1.10
N GLU A 259 -24.78 -8.45 -0.82
CA GLU A 259 -24.98 -9.84 -0.40
C GLU A 259 -25.74 -9.96 0.93
N ALA A 260 -25.58 -8.96 1.81
CA ALA A 260 -26.33 -8.84 3.06
C ALA A 260 -27.74 -8.25 2.88
N GLY A 261 -28.18 -7.97 1.64
CA GLY A 261 -29.52 -7.49 1.33
C GLY A 261 -29.69 -5.97 1.39
N ALA A 262 -28.62 -5.19 1.54
CA ALA A 262 -28.71 -3.74 1.47
C ALA A 262 -29.09 -3.29 0.05
N PRO A 263 -29.88 -2.23 -0.11
CA PRO A 263 -30.32 -1.72 -1.42
C PRO A 263 -29.19 -0.93 -2.10
N ILE A 264 -28.05 -1.57 -2.28
CA ILE A 264 -26.84 -1.02 -2.89
C ILE A 264 -26.48 -1.82 -4.13
N ASP A 265 -25.98 -1.11 -5.15
CA ASP A 265 -25.32 -1.70 -6.29
C ASP A 265 -24.16 -0.80 -6.74
N TYR A 266 -23.36 -1.27 -7.68
CA TYR A 266 -22.19 -0.56 -8.15
C TYR A 266 -22.01 -0.69 -9.67
N SER A 267 -21.38 0.31 -10.28
CA SER A 267 -21.03 0.32 -11.69
C SER A 267 -19.63 0.88 -11.91
N VAL A 268 -18.93 0.37 -12.92
CA VAL A 268 -17.58 0.82 -13.31
C VAL A 268 -17.68 1.98 -14.28
N VAL A 269 -16.72 2.90 -14.20
CA VAL A 269 -16.52 3.92 -15.24
C VAL A 269 -16.03 3.25 -16.50
N VAL A 270 -16.79 3.31 -17.59
CA VAL A 270 -16.50 2.54 -18.82
C VAL A 270 -15.74 3.33 -19.89
N ASP A 271 -15.82 4.66 -19.86
CA ASP A 271 -15.14 5.54 -20.83
C ASP A 271 -13.70 5.91 -20.42
N ALA A 272 -13.37 5.72 -19.16
CA ALA A 272 -12.03 5.91 -18.61
C ALA A 272 -11.85 4.98 -17.40
N PRO A 273 -11.85 3.64 -17.59
CA PRO A 273 -11.77 2.72 -16.45
C PRO A 273 -10.37 2.70 -15.84
N TRP A 274 -10.30 2.76 -14.51
CA TRP A 274 -9.01 2.66 -13.81
C TRP A 274 -9.13 1.95 -12.47
N MET A 275 -7.99 1.55 -11.94
CA MET A 275 -7.88 0.91 -10.62
C MET A 275 -6.89 1.67 -9.73
N THR A 276 -7.23 1.74 -8.45
CA THR A 276 -6.29 2.07 -7.38
C THR A 276 -5.59 0.79 -6.96
N THR A 277 -4.28 0.82 -6.86
CA THR A 277 -3.51 -0.33 -6.38
C THR A 277 -3.19 -0.16 -4.90
N PHE A 278 -3.36 -1.23 -4.12
CA PHE A 278 -2.97 -1.27 -2.72
C PHE A 278 -1.71 -2.10 -2.54
N TYR A 279 -0.82 -1.58 -1.72
CA TYR A 279 0.51 -2.12 -1.47
C TYR A 279 0.74 -2.37 0.00
N VAL A 280 1.61 -3.32 0.29
CA VAL A 280 2.18 -3.54 1.61
C VAL A 280 3.70 -3.45 1.52
N GLY A 281 4.32 -2.91 2.56
CA GLY A 281 5.77 -2.87 2.71
C GLY A 281 6.15 -2.98 4.19
N ILE A 282 7.40 -3.35 4.44
CA ILE A 282 7.99 -3.47 5.77
C ILE A 282 8.78 -2.20 6.05
N PRO A 283 8.39 -1.34 7.02
CA PRO A 283 9.20 -0.19 7.41
C PRO A 283 10.61 -0.63 7.84
N LYS A 284 11.64 0.15 7.50
CA LYS A 284 13.05 -0.18 7.84
C LYS A 284 13.30 -0.30 9.35
N ASN A 285 12.50 0.39 10.15
CA ASN A 285 12.53 0.36 11.61
C ASN A 285 11.49 -0.59 12.22
N SER A 286 10.95 -1.53 11.44
CA SER A 286 10.08 -2.61 11.94
C SER A 286 10.79 -3.47 12.98
N VAL A 287 10.06 -3.90 14.00
CA VAL A 287 10.57 -4.76 15.08
C VAL A 287 10.44 -6.24 14.73
N HIS A 288 9.45 -6.60 13.89
CA HIS A 288 9.18 -7.98 13.52
C HIS A 288 9.17 -8.15 11.98
N PRO A 289 10.29 -7.82 11.29
CA PRO A 289 10.33 -7.82 9.83
C PRO A 289 10.17 -9.23 9.22
N ASN A 290 10.59 -10.28 9.93
CA ASN A 290 10.53 -11.63 9.39
C ASN A 290 9.13 -12.23 9.47
N ALA A 291 8.40 -12.00 10.56
CA ALA A 291 6.96 -12.28 10.63
C ALA A 291 6.20 -11.52 9.54
N GLY A 292 6.59 -10.26 9.28
CA GLY A 292 6.09 -9.45 8.16
C GLY A 292 6.32 -10.09 6.79
N LYS A 293 7.55 -10.60 6.53
CA LYS A 293 7.86 -11.29 5.26
C LYS A 293 6.95 -12.52 5.06
N LEU A 294 6.73 -13.32 6.12
CA LEU A 294 5.85 -14.49 6.04
C LEU A 294 4.40 -14.09 5.73
N LEU A 295 3.87 -13.04 6.39
CA LEU A 295 2.52 -12.57 6.10
C LEU A 295 2.40 -12.08 4.65
N ILE A 296 3.31 -11.22 4.20
CA ILE A 296 3.26 -10.65 2.83
C ILE A 296 3.28 -11.76 1.78
N SER A 297 4.14 -12.77 1.94
CA SER A 297 4.21 -13.89 1.00
C SER A 297 2.91 -14.67 0.90
N LEU A 298 2.17 -14.78 2.02
CA LEU A 298 0.89 -15.46 2.05
C LEU A 298 -0.24 -14.61 1.47
N VAL A 299 -0.26 -13.31 1.76
CA VAL A 299 -1.30 -12.40 1.22
C VAL A 299 -1.36 -12.47 -0.31
N VAL A 300 -0.22 -12.59 -0.98
CA VAL A 300 -0.16 -12.68 -2.45
C VAL A 300 -0.14 -14.11 -2.99
N SER A 301 -0.27 -15.11 -2.14
CA SER A 301 -0.48 -16.51 -2.57
C SER A 301 -1.93 -16.71 -3.02
N LYS A 302 -2.18 -17.81 -3.74
CA LYS A 302 -3.54 -18.17 -4.15
C LYS A 302 -4.49 -18.28 -2.95
N GLU A 303 -4.06 -19.01 -1.92
CA GLU A 303 -4.83 -19.21 -0.70
C GLU A 303 -5.08 -17.91 0.06
N GLY A 304 -4.07 -17.04 0.13
CA GLY A 304 -4.21 -15.72 0.78
C GLY A 304 -5.16 -14.80 0.04
N GLN A 305 -5.14 -14.82 -1.29
CA GLN A 305 -6.09 -14.07 -2.10
C GLN A 305 -7.53 -14.63 -1.97
N ASP A 306 -7.69 -15.93 -1.81
CA ASP A 306 -8.99 -16.53 -1.54
C ASP A 306 -9.50 -16.14 -0.14
N ILE A 307 -8.62 -16.00 0.87
CA ILE A 307 -8.99 -15.44 2.19
C ILE A 307 -9.45 -13.98 2.04
N LEU A 308 -8.74 -13.14 1.28
CA LEU A 308 -9.17 -11.76 1.04
C LEU A 308 -10.55 -11.71 0.39
N TRP A 309 -10.79 -12.53 -0.64
CA TRP A 309 -12.10 -12.61 -1.27
C TRP A 309 -13.19 -13.02 -0.29
N ASP A 310 -12.97 -14.06 0.50
CA ASP A 310 -13.96 -14.60 1.43
C ASP A 310 -14.28 -13.63 2.58
N THR A 311 -13.32 -12.78 2.96
CA THR A 311 -13.44 -11.90 4.13
C THR A 311 -13.73 -10.44 3.80
N SER A 312 -13.34 -9.95 2.62
CA SER A 312 -13.55 -8.56 2.22
C SER A 312 -13.99 -8.35 0.77
N ARG A 313 -14.10 -9.41 -0.03
CA ARG A 313 -14.34 -9.33 -1.48
C ARG A 313 -13.24 -8.57 -2.23
N ASP A 314 -12.07 -8.40 -1.60
CA ASP A 314 -10.87 -7.85 -2.22
C ASP A 314 -10.02 -8.94 -2.86
N GLY A 315 -9.10 -8.53 -3.73
CA GLY A 315 -8.12 -9.40 -4.34
C GLY A 315 -7.36 -8.69 -5.47
N SER A 316 -6.37 -9.38 -6.03
CA SER A 316 -5.61 -8.90 -7.17
C SER A 316 -5.87 -9.77 -8.41
N HIS A 317 -6.20 -9.14 -9.52
CA HIS A 317 -6.38 -9.83 -10.80
C HIS A 317 -5.06 -10.38 -11.37
N HIS A 318 -3.92 -9.95 -10.84
CA HIS A 318 -2.60 -10.48 -11.20
C HIS A 318 -2.32 -11.86 -10.58
N VAL A 319 -3.01 -12.24 -9.50
CA VAL A 319 -2.88 -13.57 -8.90
C VAL A 319 -3.91 -14.50 -9.52
N LYS A 320 -3.48 -15.25 -10.54
CA LYS A 320 -4.37 -16.11 -11.32
C LYS A 320 -4.89 -17.34 -10.53
N GLY A 321 -6.06 -17.85 -10.92
CA GLY A 321 -6.66 -19.05 -10.32
C GLY A 321 -7.29 -18.80 -8.94
N THR A 322 -7.51 -17.57 -8.54
CA THR A 322 -8.17 -17.15 -7.31
C THR A 322 -9.65 -16.87 -7.55
N LYS A 323 -10.46 -16.87 -6.49
CA LYS A 323 -11.87 -16.48 -6.55
C LYS A 323 -12.05 -15.08 -7.11
N TYR A 324 -11.22 -14.12 -6.65
CA TYR A 324 -11.23 -12.75 -7.17
C TYR A 324 -10.89 -12.71 -8.67
N SER A 325 -9.81 -13.36 -9.10
CA SER A 325 -9.41 -13.32 -10.52
C SER A 325 -10.46 -13.96 -11.44
N ALA A 326 -11.16 -15.00 -10.98
CA ALA A 326 -12.27 -15.62 -11.71
C ALA A 326 -13.48 -14.67 -11.82
N TRP A 327 -13.85 -14.02 -10.70
CA TRP A 327 -14.91 -13.00 -10.67
C TRP A 327 -14.55 -11.81 -11.57
N PHE A 328 -13.33 -11.29 -11.45
CA PHE A 328 -12.82 -10.18 -12.26
C PHE A 328 -12.88 -10.50 -13.76
N GLN A 329 -12.35 -11.65 -14.15
CA GLN A 329 -12.36 -12.10 -15.54
C GLN A 329 -13.80 -12.25 -16.08
N LYS A 330 -14.72 -12.82 -15.30
CA LYS A 330 -16.11 -12.94 -15.70
C LYS A 330 -16.79 -11.60 -15.95
N LYS A 331 -16.49 -10.59 -15.11
CA LYS A 331 -17.16 -9.28 -15.20
C LYS A 331 -16.49 -8.30 -16.15
N TYR A 332 -15.17 -8.36 -16.28
CA TYR A 332 -14.36 -7.30 -16.88
C TYR A 332 -13.36 -7.79 -17.93
N ALA A 333 -13.56 -8.96 -18.52
CA ALA A 333 -12.66 -9.54 -19.54
C ALA A 333 -12.34 -8.58 -20.70
N ASN A 334 -13.29 -7.74 -21.08
CA ASN A 334 -13.17 -6.79 -22.19
C ASN A 334 -12.95 -5.34 -21.73
N THR A 335 -12.61 -5.11 -20.45
CA THR A 335 -12.35 -3.78 -19.92
C THR A 335 -10.85 -3.57 -19.77
N ASN A 336 -10.33 -2.59 -20.48
CA ASN A 336 -8.92 -2.22 -20.38
C ASN A 336 -8.75 -1.15 -19.30
N PHE A 337 -8.40 -1.57 -18.10
CA PHE A 337 -8.20 -0.67 -16.97
C PHE A 337 -6.84 0.01 -17.05
N THR A 338 -6.82 1.32 -16.81
CA THR A 338 -5.59 2.05 -16.49
C THR A 338 -5.17 1.69 -15.06
N GLU A 339 -3.97 1.14 -14.93
CA GLU A 339 -3.37 0.86 -13.64
C GLU A 339 -2.36 1.95 -13.28
N PHE A 340 -2.56 2.56 -12.13
CA PHE A 340 -1.59 3.49 -11.56
C PHE A 340 -0.66 2.71 -10.62
N ASN A 341 0.40 2.10 -11.19
CA ASN A 341 1.42 1.46 -10.38
C ASN A 341 2.31 2.49 -9.66
N ALA A 342 3.15 2.03 -8.72
CA ALA A 342 3.96 2.91 -7.90
C ALA A 342 4.89 3.81 -8.71
N GLU A 343 5.54 3.30 -9.77
CA GLU A 343 6.41 4.10 -10.63
C GLU A 343 5.64 5.20 -11.36
N THR A 344 4.46 4.87 -11.90
CA THR A 344 3.58 5.82 -12.55
C THR A 344 3.17 6.92 -11.58
N MET A 345 2.79 6.56 -10.36
CA MET A 345 2.40 7.53 -9.34
C MET A 345 3.56 8.44 -8.91
N ILE A 346 4.77 7.92 -8.84
CA ILE A 346 5.98 8.72 -8.55
C ILE A 346 6.21 9.74 -9.69
N LYS A 347 6.08 9.32 -10.94
CA LYS A 347 6.23 10.21 -12.10
C LYS A 347 5.15 11.29 -12.18
N LEU A 348 3.92 10.95 -11.80
CA LEU A 348 2.75 11.84 -11.86
C LEU A 348 2.53 12.65 -10.57
N GLU A 349 3.38 12.52 -9.54
CA GLU A 349 3.20 13.16 -8.22
C GLU A 349 2.88 14.67 -8.35
N GLY A 350 3.65 15.39 -9.14
CA GLY A 350 3.48 16.83 -9.34
C GLY A 350 2.13 17.16 -9.98
N GLN A 351 1.81 16.55 -11.11
CA GLN A 351 0.57 16.81 -11.87
C GLN A 351 -0.67 16.43 -11.04
N LEU A 352 -0.75 15.19 -10.56
CA LEU A 352 -1.89 14.73 -9.76
C LEU A 352 -2.00 15.48 -8.43
N GLY A 353 -0.88 15.89 -7.85
CA GLY A 353 -0.83 16.71 -6.65
C GLY A 353 -1.50 18.07 -6.84
N GLU A 354 -1.19 18.78 -7.93
CA GLU A 354 -1.80 20.09 -8.24
C GLU A 354 -3.28 19.97 -8.60
N ILE A 355 -3.67 19.00 -9.43
CA ILE A 355 -5.08 18.73 -9.74
C ILE A 355 -5.83 18.39 -8.44
N GLY A 356 -5.30 17.49 -7.64
CA GLY A 356 -5.92 17.08 -6.39
C GLY A 356 -6.04 18.21 -5.37
N LYS A 357 -5.06 19.10 -5.26
CA LYS A 357 -5.11 20.30 -4.41
C LYS A 357 -6.23 21.23 -4.84
N LYS A 358 -6.36 21.50 -6.15
CA LYS A 358 -7.44 22.30 -6.74
C LYS A 358 -8.81 21.71 -6.37
N TYR A 359 -9.02 20.40 -6.57
CA TYR A 359 -10.31 19.76 -6.31
C TYR A 359 -10.66 19.70 -4.82
N ARG A 360 -9.68 19.41 -3.96
CA ARG A 360 -9.89 19.48 -2.50
C ARG A 360 -10.30 20.89 -2.05
N SER A 361 -9.77 21.95 -2.69
CA SER A 361 -10.19 23.33 -2.37
C SER A 361 -11.67 23.57 -2.72
N TRP A 362 -12.15 23.03 -3.85
CA TRP A 362 -13.55 23.13 -4.25
C TRP A 362 -14.50 22.29 -3.39
N LEU A 363 -14.03 21.11 -2.94
CA LEU A 363 -14.82 20.22 -2.08
C LEU A 363 -14.98 20.76 -0.65
N LYS A 364 -14.09 21.62 -0.15
CA LYS A 364 -14.15 22.15 1.22
C LYS A 364 -15.44 22.91 1.57
N GLY A 365 -16.20 23.36 0.58
CA GLY A 365 -17.45 24.09 0.77
C GLY A 365 -18.71 23.20 0.71
N LYS A 366 -18.58 21.87 0.68
CA LYS A 366 -19.69 20.92 0.49
C LYS A 366 -20.03 20.09 1.74
#